data_8c4b1b975337b3dfe79c232182d9bf1c
#
_entry.id   8c4b1b975337b3dfe79c232182d9bf1c
#
_cell.length_a   1.000
_cell.length_b   1.000
_cell.length_c   1.000
_cell.angle_alpha   90.00
_cell.angle_beta   90.00
_cell.angle_gamma   90.00
#
_symmetry.space_group_name_H-M   'P 1'
#
loop_
_entity.id
_entity.type
_entity.pdbx_description
1 polymer ?
#
loop_
_entity_poly.entity_id
_entity_poly.type
_entity_poly.pdbx_seq_one_letter_code
_entity_poly.pdbx_strand_id
1 'polypeptide(L)'
;MLRRFEPYAYALLRIVAGLLFLFHGLQKFGIMGGGMVPMLGKLGLAAIIELVGGGLIMVGFMTSPIAFLASGEMAYAYFSAHLPKGTWPIQNGGEPAALFAFIFLYISTRGAGMLSIDGGGK
;
A
#
# COMPACT_ATOMS: atom_id res chain seq x y z
N MET A 1 -9.05 -26.71 7.85
CA MET A 1 -8.46 -27.28 6.63
C MET A 1 -7.61 -26.28 5.88
N LEU A 2 -8.20 -25.16 5.45
CA LEU A 2 -7.44 -24.15 4.72
C LEU A 2 -6.50 -23.33 5.61
N ARG A 3 -6.69 -23.35 6.92
CA ARG A 3 -5.88 -22.57 7.86
C ARG A 3 -4.38 -22.86 7.75
N ARG A 4 -4.01 -24.08 7.37
CA ARG A 4 -2.59 -24.44 7.25
C ARG A 4 -1.88 -23.65 6.15
N PHE A 5 -2.65 -23.07 5.23
CA PHE A 5 -2.10 -22.24 4.15
C PHE A 5 -2.06 -20.76 4.49
N GLU A 6 -2.53 -20.38 5.69
CA GLU A 6 -2.60 -18.98 6.08
C GLU A 6 -1.27 -18.24 5.96
N PRO A 7 -0.14 -18.80 6.40
CA PRO A 7 1.13 -18.08 6.26
C PRO A 7 1.49 -17.77 4.81
N TYR A 8 1.17 -18.68 3.89
CA TYR A 8 1.42 -18.47 2.46
C TYR A 8 0.47 -17.44 1.88
N ALA A 9 -0.80 -17.53 2.24
CA ALA A 9 -1.80 -16.56 1.77
C ALA A 9 -1.45 -15.16 2.25
N TYR A 10 -1.01 -15.04 3.50
CA TYR A 10 -0.61 -13.75 4.04
C TYR A 10 0.63 -13.21 3.31
N ALA A 11 1.63 -14.06 3.07
CA ALA A 11 2.83 -13.63 2.35
C ALA A 11 2.46 -13.10 0.96
N LEU A 12 1.56 -13.81 0.26
CA LEU A 12 1.10 -13.36 -1.05
C LEU A 12 0.33 -12.06 -0.96
N LEU A 13 -0.53 -11.90 0.05
CA LEU A 13 -1.24 -10.63 0.25
C LEU A 13 -0.27 -9.48 0.42
N ARG A 14 0.74 -9.64 1.27
CA ARG A 14 1.74 -8.61 1.51
C ARG A 14 2.52 -8.28 0.24
N ILE A 15 2.99 -9.31 -0.48
CA ILE A 15 3.78 -9.12 -1.70
C ILE A 15 2.95 -8.39 -2.76
N VAL A 16 1.73 -8.85 -2.99
CA VAL A 16 0.88 -8.25 -4.03
C VAL A 16 0.46 -6.83 -3.63
N ALA A 17 0.08 -6.62 -2.37
CA ALA A 17 -0.29 -5.28 -1.91
C ALA A 17 0.88 -4.31 -2.06
N GLY A 18 2.08 -4.73 -1.69
CA GLY A 18 3.28 -3.91 -1.86
C GLY A 18 3.57 -3.62 -3.33
N LEU A 19 3.43 -4.62 -4.19
CA LEU A 19 3.66 -4.46 -5.62
C LEU A 19 2.68 -3.47 -6.24
N LEU A 20 1.40 -3.60 -5.92
CA LEU A 20 0.38 -2.70 -6.46
C LEU A 20 0.59 -1.27 -5.96
N PHE A 21 0.99 -1.13 -4.70
CA PHE A 21 1.28 0.17 -4.12
C PHE A 21 2.49 0.81 -4.81
N LEU A 22 3.52 0.01 -5.08
CA LEU A 22 4.69 0.44 -5.83
C LEU A 22 4.30 0.94 -7.23
N PHE A 23 3.40 0.25 -7.91
CA PHE A 23 2.93 0.66 -9.22
C PHE A 23 2.22 2.02 -9.17
N HIS A 24 1.47 2.30 -8.11
CA HIS A 24 0.87 3.62 -7.93
C HIS A 24 1.94 4.71 -7.83
N GLY A 25 3.05 4.41 -7.15
CA GLY A 25 4.17 5.32 -7.09
C GLY A 25 4.82 5.54 -8.46
N LEU A 26 5.05 4.46 -9.20
CA LEU A 26 5.60 4.56 -10.56
C LEU A 26 4.70 5.39 -11.46
N GLN A 27 3.39 5.21 -11.34
CA GLN A 27 2.43 5.97 -12.13
C GLN A 27 2.56 7.47 -11.88
N LYS A 28 2.79 7.86 -10.64
CA LYS A 28 2.98 9.27 -10.28
C LYS A 28 4.27 9.86 -10.84
N PHE A 29 5.25 9.02 -11.15
CA PHE A 29 6.46 9.44 -11.86
C PHE A 29 6.28 9.39 -13.38
N GLY A 30 5.09 9.07 -13.86
CA GLY A 30 4.79 9.04 -15.29
C GLY A 30 5.25 7.79 -16.01
N ILE A 31 5.62 6.73 -15.27
CA ILE A 31 6.23 5.54 -15.89
C ILE A 31 5.18 4.56 -16.41
N MET A 32 4.07 4.38 -15.68
CA MET A 32 3.07 3.37 -16.00
C MET A 32 1.83 3.97 -16.65
N GLY A 33 2.02 4.89 -17.57
CA GLY A 33 0.91 5.65 -18.15
C GLY A 33 0.55 6.81 -17.25
N GLY A 34 -0.29 7.67 -17.57
CA GLY A 34 -0.58 8.87 -16.79
C GLY A 34 0.55 9.87 -16.81
N GLY A 35 0.28 11.07 -16.39
CA GLY A 35 1.26 12.14 -16.35
C GLY A 35 2.04 12.17 -15.05
N MET A 36 3.25 12.68 -15.11
CA MET A 36 4.05 12.89 -13.91
C MET A 36 3.40 13.97 -13.04
N VAL A 37 3.24 13.67 -11.75
CA VAL A 37 2.72 14.66 -10.80
C VAL A 37 3.83 15.61 -10.36
N PRO A 38 3.49 16.80 -9.86
CA PRO A 38 4.50 17.71 -9.30
C PRO A 38 5.22 17.03 -8.13
N MET A 39 6.55 17.08 -8.13
CA MET A 39 7.34 16.42 -7.09
C MET A 39 7.41 17.21 -5.80
N LEU A 40 7.07 18.50 -5.84
CA LEU A 40 7.01 19.31 -4.63
C LEU A 40 5.62 19.20 -4.03
N GLY A 41 5.56 19.12 -2.69
CA GLY A 41 4.31 19.03 -1.97
C GLY A 41 3.84 17.63 -1.75
N LYS A 42 2.55 17.47 -1.44
CA LYS A 42 2.02 16.19 -0.98
C LYS A 42 1.93 15.11 -2.05
N LEU A 43 1.77 15.47 -3.32
CA LEU A 43 1.74 14.45 -4.38
C LEU A 43 3.12 13.84 -4.60
N GLY A 44 4.18 14.65 -4.52
CA GLY A 44 5.54 14.13 -4.60
C GLY A 44 5.88 13.25 -3.40
N LEU A 45 5.46 13.67 -2.21
CA LEU A 45 5.65 12.86 -1.01
C LEU A 45 4.91 11.53 -1.12
N ALA A 46 3.67 11.57 -1.61
CA ALA A 46 2.89 10.35 -1.82
C ALA A 46 3.58 9.42 -2.82
N ALA A 47 4.13 9.97 -3.91
CA ALA A 47 4.83 9.16 -4.91
C ALA A 47 6.02 8.42 -4.29
N ILE A 48 6.79 9.08 -3.45
CA ILE A 48 7.94 8.48 -2.78
C ILE A 48 7.50 7.41 -1.79
N ILE A 49 6.49 7.70 -0.98
CA ILE A 49 5.97 6.73 -0.02
C ILE A 49 5.48 5.48 -0.74
N GLU A 50 4.76 5.65 -1.84
CA GLU A 50 4.19 4.53 -2.59
C GLU A 50 5.26 3.70 -3.26
N LEU A 51 6.26 4.35 -3.87
CA LEU A 51 7.32 3.65 -4.57
C LEU A 51 8.24 2.92 -3.59
N VAL A 52 8.79 3.65 -2.64
CA VAL A 52 9.74 3.09 -1.67
C VAL A 52 9.01 2.17 -0.69
N GLY A 53 7.87 2.62 -0.16
CA GLY A 53 7.10 1.83 0.79
C GLY A 53 6.57 0.55 0.17
N GLY A 54 6.08 0.62 -1.06
CA GLY A 54 5.61 -0.56 -1.77
C GLY A 54 6.70 -1.60 -1.93
N GLY A 55 7.89 -1.16 -2.32
CA GLY A 55 9.04 -2.07 -2.46
C GLY A 55 9.45 -2.70 -1.14
N LEU A 56 9.49 -1.91 -0.07
CA LEU A 56 9.86 -2.40 1.26
C LEU A 56 8.82 -3.41 1.80
N ILE A 57 7.55 -3.14 1.60
CA ILE A 57 6.49 -4.06 2.01
C ILE A 57 6.57 -5.34 1.19
N MET A 58 6.80 -5.23 -0.11
CA MET A 58 6.89 -6.38 -1.00
C MET A 58 7.98 -7.35 -0.53
N VAL A 59 9.16 -6.85 -0.20
CA VAL A 59 10.26 -7.68 0.27
C VAL A 59 10.19 -7.96 1.78
N GLY A 60 9.31 -7.27 2.49
CA GLY A 60 9.12 -7.48 3.92
C GLY A 60 10.23 -6.93 4.78
N PHE A 61 10.73 -5.75 4.47
CA PHE A 61 11.75 -5.07 5.27
C PHE A 61 11.13 -3.85 5.95
N MET A 62 11.34 -3.73 7.26
CA MET A 62 10.74 -2.69 8.10
C MET A 62 9.22 -2.63 7.90
N THR A 63 8.61 -3.81 7.84
CA THR A 63 7.25 -3.96 7.36
C THR A 63 6.22 -3.21 8.20
N SER A 64 6.26 -3.38 9.53
CA SER A 64 5.24 -2.77 10.39
C SER A 64 5.22 -1.25 10.34
N PRO A 65 6.36 -0.54 10.54
CA PRO A 65 6.31 0.91 10.48
C PRO A 65 5.99 1.43 9.07
N ILE A 66 6.51 0.79 8.04
CA ILE A 66 6.26 1.24 6.67
C ILE A 66 4.78 1.00 6.30
N ALA A 67 4.23 -0.15 6.67
CA ALA A 67 2.82 -0.43 6.41
C ALA A 67 1.90 0.53 7.16
N PHE A 68 2.27 0.92 8.38
CA PHE A 68 1.48 1.89 9.12
C PHE A 68 1.48 3.26 8.42
N LEU A 69 2.66 3.69 7.95
CA LEU A 69 2.77 4.92 7.17
C LEU A 69 1.93 4.84 5.90
N ALA A 70 2.02 3.71 5.18
CA ALA A 70 1.25 3.51 3.95
C ALA A 70 -0.25 3.54 4.22
N SER A 71 -0.70 2.92 5.31
CA SER A 71 -2.10 2.95 5.71
C SER A 71 -2.58 4.38 5.93
N GLY A 72 -1.80 5.17 6.64
CA GLY A 72 -2.15 6.58 6.90
C GLY A 72 -2.19 7.39 5.61
N GLU A 73 -1.25 7.16 4.70
CA GLU A 73 -1.23 7.88 3.43
C GLU A 73 -2.46 7.54 2.59
N MET A 74 -2.88 6.26 2.57
CA MET A 74 -4.06 5.86 1.84
C MET A 74 -5.34 6.42 2.46
N ALA A 75 -5.41 6.46 3.79
CA ALA A 75 -6.54 7.09 4.48
C ALA A 75 -6.62 8.58 4.14
N TYR A 76 -5.48 9.27 4.17
CA TYR A 76 -5.44 10.68 3.80
C TYR A 76 -5.89 10.87 2.35
N ALA A 77 -5.41 10.02 1.45
CA ALA A 77 -5.80 10.10 0.04
C ALA A 77 -7.31 9.91 -0.13
N TYR A 78 -7.88 8.97 0.64
CA TYR A 78 -9.32 8.75 0.56
C TYR A 78 -10.10 10.00 0.97
N PHE A 79 -9.79 10.56 2.13
CA PHE A 79 -10.54 11.71 2.64
C PHE A 79 -10.29 12.98 1.85
N SER A 80 -9.10 13.16 1.31
CA SER A 80 -8.76 14.42 0.61
C SER A 80 -9.11 14.38 -0.87
N ALA A 81 -8.96 13.23 -1.54
CA ALA A 81 -9.11 13.14 -2.98
C ALA A 81 -10.41 12.47 -3.41
N HIS A 82 -10.94 11.56 -2.62
CA HIS A 82 -12.10 10.77 -3.04
C HIS A 82 -13.39 11.17 -2.33
N LEU A 83 -13.39 11.30 -1.01
CA LEU A 83 -14.60 11.63 -0.27
C LEU A 83 -15.32 12.89 -0.77
N PRO A 84 -14.62 13.97 -1.16
CA PRO A 84 -15.31 15.15 -1.70
C PRO A 84 -16.11 14.88 -2.96
N LYS A 85 -15.84 13.79 -3.68
CA LYS A 85 -16.53 13.45 -4.93
C LYS A 85 -17.82 12.68 -4.71
N GLY A 86 -18.05 12.17 -3.51
CA GLY A 86 -19.27 11.41 -3.20
C GLY A 86 -19.16 10.76 -1.83
N THR A 87 -20.31 10.40 -1.27
CA THR A 87 -20.40 9.86 0.08
C THR A 87 -19.83 8.45 0.18
N TRP A 88 -20.09 7.62 -0.82
CA TRP A 88 -19.76 6.20 -0.77
C TRP A 88 -18.56 5.88 -1.65
N PRO A 89 -17.68 4.95 -1.22
CA PRO A 89 -16.49 4.58 -2.02
C PRO A 89 -16.82 4.14 -3.44
N ILE A 90 -17.95 3.44 -3.62
CA ILE A 90 -18.34 3.00 -4.96
C ILE A 90 -18.66 4.19 -5.87
N GLN A 91 -19.07 5.32 -5.29
CA GLN A 91 -19.41 6.52 -6.04
C GLN A 91 -18.23 7.43 -6.27
N ASN A 92 -17.29 7.45 -5.33
CA ASN A 92 -16.20 8.44 -5.33
C ASN A 92 -14.89 7.90 -5.88
N GLY A 93 -14.87 6.63 -6.32
CA GLY A 93 -13.66 6.02 -6.85
C GLY A 93 -12.61 5.68 -5.82
N GLY A 94 -12.96 5.74 -4.53
CA GLY A 94 -12.01 5.56 -3.45
C GLY A 94 -11.90 4.15 -2.91
N GLU A 95 -12.55 3.15 -3.54
CA GLU A 95 -12.47 1.78 -3.04
C GLU A 95 -11.02 1.28 -2.91
N PRO A 96 -10.14 1.46 -3.92
CA PRO A 96 -8.76 1.02 -3.75
C PRO A 96 -8.05 1.68 -2.59
N ALA A 97 -8.22 2.99 -2.41
CA ALA A 97 -7.58 3.70 -1.30
C ALA A 97 -8.08 3.17 0.04
N ALA A 98 -9.39 2.95 0.16
CA ALA A 98 -9.98 2.40 1.38
C ALA A 98 -9.47 0.99 1.66
N LEU A 99 -9.43 0.12 0.64
CA LEU A 99 -8.92 -1.23 0.80
C LEU A 99 -7.45 -1.24 1.20
N PHE A 100 -6.62 -0.44 0.54
CA PHE A 100 -5.20 -0.34 0.89
C PHE A 100 -5.00 0.15 2.31
N ALA A 101 -5.80 1.14 2.75
CA ALA A 101 -5.68 1.64 4.11
C ALA A 101 -5.86 0.51 5.13
N PHE A 102 -6.88 -0.32 4.96
CA PHE A 102 -7.14 -1.41 5.91
C PHE A 102 -6.18 -2.57 5.73
N ILE A 103 -5.80 -2.91 4.50
CA ILE A 103 -4.82 -3.96 4.25
C ILE A 103 -3.50 -3.60 4.93
N PHE A 104 -3.01 -2.38 4.74
CA PHE A 104 -1.75 -1.96 5.35
C PHE A 104 -1.86 -1.82 6.86
N LEU A 105 -3.02 -1.43 7.36
CA LEU A 105 -3.24 -1.42 8.81
C LEU A 105 -3.08 -2.83 9.38
N TYR A 106 -3.68 -3.81 8.74
CA TYR A 106 -3.54 -5.20 9.19
C TYR A 106 -2.10 -5.67 9.09
N ILE A 107 -1.43 -5.39 7.99
CA ILE A 107 -0.02 -5.77 7.81
C ILE A 107 0.84 -5.13 8.90
N SER A 108 0.56 -3.87 9.27
CA SER A 108 1.33 -3.18 10.29
C SER A 108 1.21 -3.86 11.65
N THR A 109 0.06 -4.44 11.95
CA THR A 109 -0.16 -5.11 13.23
C THR A 109 0.37 -6.54 13.25
N ARG A 110 0.37 -7.21 12.09
CA ARG A 110 0.80 -8.60 12.01
C ARG A 110 2.29 -8.74 11.74
N GLY A 111 2.88 -7.82 10.99
CA GLY A 111 4.29 -7.91 10.62
C GLY A 111 4.49 -8.58 9.29
N ALA A 112 5.75 -8.90 8.97
CA ALA A 112 6.11 -9.35 7.62
C ALA A 112 5.66 -10.78 7.28
N GLY A 113 5.67 -11.66 8.25
CA GLY A 113 5.38 -13.06 7.98
C GLY A 113 6.53 -13.74 7.26
N MET A 114 6.23 -14.85 6.60
CA MET A 114 7.25 -15.61 5.87
C MET A 114 7.58 -14.95 4.53
N LEU A 115 8.62 -15.45 3.88
CA LEU A 115 9.09 -14.95 2.59
C LEU A 115 9.40 -13.45 2.66
N SER A 116 10.12 -13.05 3.72
CA SER A 116 10.43 -11.65 3.97
C SER A 116 11.81 -11.51 4.59
N ILE A 117 12.37 -10.31 4.44
CA ILE A 117 13.65 -9.99 5.06
C ILE A 117 13.49 -9.96 6.58
N ASP A 118 12.42 -9.32 7.09
CA ASP A 118 12.16 -9.21 8.53
C ASP A 118 11.94 -10.59 9.16
N GLY A 119 11.20 -11.45 8.47
CA GLY A 119 10.81 -12.74 8.99
C GLY A 119 11.81 -13.84 8.73
N GLY A 120 12.81 -13.62 7.89
CA GLY A 120 13.83 -14.60 7.59
C GLY A 120 13.28 -15.91 7.02
N GLY A 121 12.14 -15.86 6.36
CA GLY A 121 11.53 -17.03 5.76
C GLY A 121 10.62 -17.83 6.68
N LYS A 122 10.36 -17.30 7.86
CA LYS A 122 9.47 -17.97 8.83
C LYS A 122 8.03 -18.04 8.36
#